data_33a4792f3dd0f807ec857da2cfd50f22
#
_entry.id   33a4792f3dd0f807ec857da2cfd50f22
#
_cell.length_a   1.000
_cell.length_b   1.000
_cell.length_c   1.000
_cell.angle_alpha   90.00
_cell.angle_beta   90.00
_cell.angle_gamma   90.00
#
_symmetry.space_group_name_H-M   'P 1'
#
loop_
_entity.id
_entity.type
_entity.pdbx_description
1 polymer ?
#
loop_
_entity_poly.entity_id
_entity_poly.type
_entity_poly.pdbx_seq_one_letter_code
_entity_poly.pdbx_strand_id
1 'polypeptide(L)'
;MLGSAEAETGWAAAKVTVRRQRSRWGSCTSKHSISLNESLVFLPQHLVRYVMVHELAHTQRLDHSAAFWALVQRHDAAWKDRRRELRDAWRYVPAWAEVPREIA
;
A
#
# COMPACT_ATOMS: atom_id res chain seq x y z
N MET A 1 -1.69 5.09 11.20
CA MET A 1 -2.22 4.51 9.96
C MET A 1 -1.97 3.02 9.86
N LEU A 2 -0.73 2.60 9.69
CA LEU A 2 -0.44 1.17 9.57
C LEU A 2 -0.81 0.40 10.83
N GLY A 3 -0.64 0.99 12.00
CA GLY A 3 -1.01 0.36 13.27
C GLY A 3 -2.48 -0.04 13.35
N SER A 4 -3.39 0.77 12.77
CA SER A 4 -4.80 0.41 12.69
C SER A 4 -5.02 -0.81 11.80
N ALA A 5 -4.32 -0.89 10.66
CA ALA A 5 -4.42 -2.03 9.77
C ALA A 5 -3.81 -3.28 10.39
N GLU A 6 -2.72 -3.15 11.15
CA GLU A 6 -2.12 -4.26 11.90
C GLU A 6 -3.10 -4.82 12.94
N ALA A 7 -3.76 -3.94 13.69
CA ALA A 7 -4.75 -4.35 14.67
C ALA A 7 -5.94 -5.04 14.01
N GLU A 8 -6.39 -4.52 12.87
CA GLU A 8 -7.55 -5.04 12.13
C GLU A 8 -7.28 -6.40 11.50
N THR A 9 -6.10 -6.58 10.90
CA THR A 9 -5.74 -7.80 10.17
C THR A 9 -5.12 -8.88 11.06
N GLY A 10 -4.48 -8.49 12.14
CA GLY A 10 -3.66 -9.38 12.96
C GLY A 10 -2.27 -9.62 12.37
N TRP A 11 -1.94 -8.98 11.25
CA TRP A 11 -0.61 -9.07 10.63
C TRP A 11 0.22 -7.87 11.04
N ALA A 12 1.53 -8.05 11.18
CA ALA A 12 2.43 -6.99 11.61
C ALA A 12 3.67 -6.92 10.74
N ALA A 13 4.14 -5.68 10.50
CA ALA A 13 5.40 -5.44 9.83
C ALA A 13 6.54 -5.50 10.84
N ALA A 14 7.70 -6.02 10.40
CA ALA A 14 8.91 -5.99 11.22
C ALA A 14 9.49 -4.59 11.27
N LYS A 15 9.37 -3.83 10.17
CA LYS A 15 9.87 -2.47 10.05
C LYS A 15 9.00 -1.71 9.07
N VAL A 16 8.77 -0.43 9.34
CA VAL A 16 8.01 0.44 8.44
C VAL A 16 8.84 1.68 8.13
N THR A 17 8.95 2.01 6.84
CA THR A 17 9.63 3.22 6.37
C THR A 17 8.66 3.99 5.49
N VAL A 18 8.63 5.31 5.64
CA VAL A 18 7.85 6.21 4.78
C VAL A 18 8.84 7.05 3.99
N ARG A 19 8.68 7.08 2.67
CA ARG A 19 9.58 7.81 1.80
C ARG A 19 8.92 8.16 0.48
N ARG A 20 9.56 9.02 -0.31
CA ARG A 20 9.10 9.33 -1.66
C ARG A 20 9.36 8.15 -2.58
N GLN A 21 8.37 7.82 -3.39
CA GLN A 21 8.48 6.79 -4.41
C GLN A 21 7.81 7.29 -5.68
N ARG A 22 8.37 6.94 -6.85
CA ARG A 22 7.86 7.41 -8.13
C ARG A 22 6.65 6.63 -8.63
N SER A 23 6.69 5.32 -8.49
CA SER A 23 5.75 4.43 -9.18
C SER A 23 5.03 3.47 -8.26
N ARG A 24 5.37 3.43 -6.99
CA ARG A 24 4.77 2.51 -6.02
C ARG A 24 4.11 3.27 -4.90
N TRP A 25 2.99 2.74 -4.43
CA TRP A 25 2.34 3.23 -3.22
C TRP A 25 2.92 2.56 -1.97
N GLY A 26 3.45 1.36 -2.13
CA GLY A 26 4.08 0.63 -1.06
C GLY A 26 4.81 -0.59 -1.58
N SER A 27 5.57 -1.23 -0.71
CA SER A 27 6.26 -2.48 -0.98
C SER A 27 6.53 -3.23 0.32
N CYS A 28 6.75 -4.54 0.21
CA CYS A 28 7.07 -5.39 1.35
C CYS A 28 8.18 -6.36 0.95
N THR A 29 9.18 -6.51 1.80
CA THR A 29 10.28 -7.46 1.58
C THR A 29 10.00 -8.80 2.24
N SER A 30 10.80 -9.82 1.88
CA SER A 30 10.73 -11.14 2.51
C SER A 30 11.02 -11.11 4.01
N LYS A 31 11.65 -10.05 4.50
CA LYS A 31 11.92 -9.84 5.92
C LYS A 31 10.81 -9.05 6.62
N HIS A 32 9.67 -8.88 5.95
CA HIS A 32 8.52 -8.16 6.47
C HIS A 32 8.77 -6.67 6.74
N SER A 33 9.72 -6.08 6.00
CA SER A 33 9.93 -4.63 6.02
C SER A 33 9.02 -3.99 4.99
N ILE A 34 8.18 -3.04 5.43
CA ILE A 34 7.23 -2.34 4.58
C ILE A 34 7.72 -0.93 4.33
N SER A 35 7.72 -0.52 3.07
CA SER A 35 7.95 0.87 2.66
C SER A 35 6.64 1.45 2.15
N LEU A 36 6.28 2.63 2.62
CA LEU A 36 5.07 3.35 2.21
C LEU A 36 5.45 4.64 1.50
N ASN A 37 4.69 4.98 0.46
CA ASN A 37 4.89 6.24 -0.24
C ASN A 37 4.30 7.38 0.59
N GLU A 38 5.08 8.43 0.84
CA GLU A 38 4.59 9.59 1.59
C GLU A 38 3.40 10.27 0.92
N SER A 39 3.25 10.12 -0.40
CA SER A 39 2.12 10.66 -1.15
C SER A 39 0.78 9.99 -0.83
N LEU A 40 0.77 8.93 -0.05
CA LEU A 40 -0.48 8.31 0.43
C LEU A 40 -1.36 9.30 1.18
N VAL A 41 -0.77 10.35 1.76
CA VAL A 41 -1.55 11.36 2.51
C VAL A 41 -2.57 12.08 1.62
N PHE A 42 -2.37 12.09 0.30
CA PHE A 42 -3.27 12.75 -0.65
C PHE A 42 -4.42 11.85 -1.12
N LEU A 43 -4.37 10.56 -0.82
CA LEU A 43 -5.36 9.61 -1.31
C LEU A 43 -6.59 9.55 -0.39
N PRO A 44 -7.75 9.20 -0.96
CA PRO A 44 -8.91 8.87 -0.14
C PRO A 44 -8.58 7.77 0.87
N GLN A 45 -9.18 7.84 2.06
CA GLN A 45 -8.86 6.93 3.15
C GLN A 45 -9.05 5.45 2.78
N HIS A 46 -10.07 5.13 2.00
CA HIS A 46 -10.31 3.74 1.59
C HIS A 46 -9.17 3.17 0.73
N LEU A 47 -8.49 4.02 -0.06
CA LEU A 47 -7.34 3.60 -0.84
C LEU A 47 -6.09 3.44 0.04
N VAL A 48 -5.91 4.34 1.00
CA VAL A 48 -4.81 4.22 1.96
C VAL A 48 -4.95 2.91 2.73
N ARG A 49 -6.14 2.61 3.22
CA ARG A 49 -6.40 1.36 3.93
C ARG A 49 -6.12 0.14 3.05
N TYR A 50 -6.54 0.19 1.79
CA TYR A 50 -6.27 -0.90 0.85
C TYR A 50 -4.77 -1.15 0.69
N VAL A 51 -3.97 -0.09 0.51
CA VAL A 51 -2.51 -0.22 0.39
C VAL A 51 -1.92 -0.86 1.65
N MET A 52 -2.37 -0.45 2.84
CA MET A 52 -1.91 -1.03 4.10
C MET A 52 -2.22 -2.53 4.18
N VAL A 53 -3.45 -2.91 3.86
CA VAL A 53 -3.87 -4.33 3.88
C VAL A 53 -3.06 -5.13 2.86
N HIS A 54 -2.86 -4.58 1.66
CA HIS A 54 -2.10 -5.23 0.59
C HIS A 54 -0.65 -5.52 1.04
N GLU A 55 0.02 -4.51 1.60
CA GLU A 55 1.41 -4.69 2.04
C GLU A 55 1.51 -5.62 3.25
N LEU A 56 0.59 -5.53 4.18
CA LEU A 56 0.57 -6.44 5.32
C LEU A 56 0.28 -7.89 4.90
N ALA A 57 -0.54 -8.10 3.88
CA ALA A 57 -0.80 -9.44 3.35
C ALA A 57 0.49 -10.08 2.82
N HIS A 58 1.43 -9.27 2.33
CA HIS A 58 2.74 -9.76 1.90
C HIS A 58 3.61 -10.28 3.06
N THR A 59 3.30 -9.96 4.30
CA THR A 59 3.98 -10.59 5.44
C THR A 59 3.59 -12.05 5.57
N GLN A 60 2.48 -12.44 4.95
CA GLN A 60 2.00 -13.82 4.96
C GLN A 60 2.35 -14.53 3.65
N ARG A 61 2.33 -13.81 2.53
CA ARG A 61 2.62 -14.36 1.22
C ARG A 61 3.15 -13.28 0.28
N LEU A 62 4.36 -13.47 -0.24
CA LEU A 62 5.01 -12.45 -1.07
C LEU A 62 4.52 -12.42 -2.52
N ASP A 63 4.08 -13.55 -3.06
CA ASP A 63 3.59 -13.60 -4.44
C ASP A 63 2.16 -13.02 -4.54
N HIS A 64 1.74 -12.75 -5.77
CA HIS A 64 0.38 -12.31 -6.06
C HIS A 64 -0.49 -13.47 -6.54
N SER A 65 -0.35 -14.63 -5.88
CA SER A 65 -1.13 -15.83 -6.18
C SER A 65 -2.58 -15.69 -5.71
N ALA A 66 -3.43 -16.65 -6.08
CA ALA A 66 -4.79 -16.70 -5.59
C ALA A 66 -4.85 -16.74 -4.05
N ALA A 67 -3.88 -17.38 -3.41
CA ALA A 67 -3.80 -17.43 -1.95
C ALA A 67 -3.54 -16.04 -1.35
N PHE A 68 -2.69 -15.23 -1.99
CA PHE A 68 -2.46 -13.85 -1.56
C PHE A 68 -3.75 -13.03 -1.64
N TRP A 69 -4.43 -13.06 -2.77
CA TRP A 69 -5.66 -12.29 -2.96
C TRP A 69 -6.79 -12.77 -2.04
N ALA A 70 -6.82 -14.03 -1.67
CA ALA A 70 -7.76 -14.54 -0.68
C ALA A 70 -7.52 -13.89 0.70
N LEU A 71 -6.26 -13.67 1.07
CA LEU A 71 -5.90 -12.97 2.30
C LEU A 71 -6.38 -11.52 2.27
N VAL A 72 -6.14 -10.82 1.15
CA VAL A 72 -6.59 -9.44 0.98
C VAL A 72 -8.12 -9.37 1.08
N GLN A 73 -8.83 -10.27 0.42
CA GLN A 73 -10.29 -10.28 0.39
C GLN A 73 -10.91 -10.45 1.78
N ARG A 74 -10.25 -11.14 2.67
CA ARG A 74 -10.74 -11.32 4.06
C ARG A 74 -10.89 -9.99 4.78
N HIS A 75 -10.11 -8.98 4.40
CA HIS A 75 -10.09 -7.68 5.05
C HIS A 75 -10.59 -6.54 4.17
N ASP A 76 -10.67 -6.76 2.87
CA ASP A 76 -11.22 -5.79 1.93
C ASP A 76 -11.90 -6.54 0.77
N ALA A 77 -13.19 -6.79 0.92
CA ALA A 77 -13.98 -7.51 -0.10
C ALA A 77 -14.04 -6.76 -1.43
N ALA A 78 -13.86 -5.43 -1.39
CA ALA A 78 -13.87 -4.59 -2.58
C ALA A 78 -12.46 -4.40 -3.18
N TRP A 79 -11.52 -5.28 -2.89
CA TRP A 79 -10.12 -5.11 -3.30
C TRP A 79 -9.93 -4.93 -4.81
N LYS A 80 -10.76 -5.55 -5.62
CA LYS A 80 -10.67 -5.39 -7.08
C LYS A 80 -10.97 -3.96 -7.51
N ASP A 81 -11.98 -3.36 -6.90
CA ASP A 81 -12.34 -1.96 -7.17
C ASP A 81 -11.26 -1.02 -6.66
N ARG A 82 -10.73 -1.27 -5.45
CA ARG A 82 -9.64 -0.48 -4.88
C ARG A 82 -8.40 -0.54 -5.77
N ARG A 83 -8.07 -1.72 -6.25
CA ARG A 83 -6.92 -1.93 -7.13
C ARG A 83 -7.09 -1.15 -8.43
N ARG A 84 -8.28 -1.12 -8.97
CA ARG A 84 -8.61 -0.35 -10.19
C ARG A 84 -8.50 1.15 -9.93
N GLU A 85 -9.08 1.63 -8.84
CA GLU A 85 -8.99 3.04 -8.45
C GLU A 85 -7.54 3.48 -8.24
N LEU A 86 -6.73 2.61 -7.65
CA LEU A 86 -5.34 2.93 -7.32
C LEU A 86 -4.49 3.21 -8.56
N ARG A 87 -4.82 2.63 -9.69
CA ARG A 87 -4.13 2.90 -10.97
C ARG A 87 -4.19 4.37 -11.34
N ASP A 88 -5.31 5.03 -11.04
CA ASP A 88 -5.54 6.44 -11.38
C ASP A 88 -5.31 7.37 -10.18
N ALA A 89 -4.87 6.84 -9.06
CA ALA A 89 -4.79 7.61 -7.82
C ALA A 89 -3.69 8.68 -7.82
N TRP A 90 -2.76 8.62 -8.76
CA TRP A 90 -1.75 9.68 -8.92
C TRP A 90 -2.37 11.04 -9.22
N ARG A 91 -3.60 11.07 -9.74
CA ARG A 91 -4.32 12.33 -9.97
C ARG A 91 -4.60 13.10 -8.68
N TYR A 92 -4.58 12.43 -7.53
CA TYR A 92 -4.79 13.10 -6.24
C TYR A 92 -3.53 13.78 -5.73
N VAL A 93 -2.36 13.45 -6.30
CA VAL A 93 -1.08 14.01 -5.86
C VAL A 93 -0.85 15.33 -6.60
N PRO A 94 -0.77 16.46 -5.87
CA PRO A 94 -0.54 17.74 -6.53
C PRO A 94 0.84 17.79 -7.17
N ALA A 95 0.97 18.57 -8.25
CA ALA A 95 2.23 18.67 -8.99
C ALA A 95 3.41 19.09 -8.12
N TRP A 96 3.18 19.95 -7.14
CA TRP A 96 4.25 20.43 -6.25
C TRP A 96 4.77 19.33 -5.31
N ALA A 97 4.02 18.26 -5.12
CA ALA A 97 4.40 17.13 -4.26
C ALA A 97 5.07 15.99 -5.04
N GLU A 98 5.08 16.06 -6.37
CA GLU A 98 5.70 15.03 -7.19
C GLU A 98 7.22 15.10 -7.11
N VAL A 99 7.85 13.93 -7.18
CA VAL A 99 9.31 13.85 -7.22
C VAL A 99 9.79 14.35 -8.58
N PRO A 100 10.70 15.34 -8.65
CA PRO A 100 11.23 15.85 -9.92
C PRO A 100 12.03 14.74 -10.63
N ARG A 101 11.49 14.22 -11.71
CA ARG A 101 12.11 13.09 -12.41
C ARG A 101 13.28 13.52 -13.31
N GLU A 102 13.15 14.68 -13.90
CA GLU A 102 14.15 15.19 -14.84
C GLU A 102 15.40 15.70 -14.16
N ILE A 103 15.30 16.03 -12.90
CA ILE A 103 16.40 16.63 -12.13
C ILE A 103 17.17 15.57 -11.34
N ALA A 104 16.58 14.42 -11.23
CA ALA A 104 17.19 13.32 -10.45
C ALA A 104 18.48 12.73 -11.10
#